data_a0243da4424e3b9a5a84c02e2481e79f
#
_entry.id   a0243da4424e3b9a5a84c02e2481e79f
#
_cell.length_a   1.000
_cell.length_b   1.000
_cell.length_c   1.000
_cell.angle_alpha   90.00
_cell.angle_beta   90.00
_cell.angle_gamma   90.00
#
_symmetry.space_group_name_H-M   'P 1'
#
loop_
_entity.id
_entity.type
_entity.pdbx_description
1 polymer ?
#
loop_
_entity_poly.entity_id
_entity_poly.type
_entity_poly.pdbx_seq_one_letter_code
_entity_poly.pdbx_strand_id
1 'polypeptide(L)'
;MKEQTDYATEKEKNEQKLVRNEFLYYNMSAGKYDFPIIKRQDIDADKIKFLSFEDAKKEDAENRDKTIHFFTYDWKFEKVYENAEEELEKLSQYYALLSPDFSLFTNMPLALQIQSVFKNRWCGAFWQSRGLKVVPTVSWGDESSFDFCFDGIEEGSVVAVSTYYRENCEEEFMLGYNQMLDRIKPSMVLCYDEPFKGMKGNIKEFLPTAYEWTKNLDWKELAQFKWEKHNKNVIGLNKRDFKYFKYDDPYEKTALKACDVCGQNAAIDQFGFGKCKNCGWIQDPDAPAQPDRVMYPNKMSLNKARALYQQGKNLEPDFDDFIAGLMMYSEMEFYYNHINYGVIRYGSGQVEFFQDQVPGSLQRYAGIEDFKNHAHIDGKLLKDIWKEVAKADYMQG
;
A
#
# COMPACT_ATOMS: atom_id res chain seq x y z
N MET A 1 -11.99 -29.69 28.80
CA MET A 1 -10.64 -29.35 28.29
C MET A 1 -10.64 -28.21 27.24
N LYS A 2 -11.65 -28.04 26.39
CA LYS A 2 -11.73 -26.88 25.46
C LYS A 2 -11.99 -25.55 26.15
N GLU A 3 -12.80 -25.50 27.20
CA GLU A 3 -13.11 -24.26 27.93
C GLU A 3 -11.94 -23.67 28.72
N GLN A 4 -10.99 -24.50 29.19
CA GLN A 4 -9.80 -24.02 29.93
C GLN A 4 -8.76 -23.36 29.04
N THR A 5 -8.65 -23.77 27.77
CA THR A 5 -7.74 -23.17 26.79
C THR A 5 -8.21 -21.79 26.33
N ASP A 6 -9.53 -21.61 26.17
CA ASP A 6 -10.10 -20.32 25.74
C ASP A 6 -9.99 -19.25 26.84
N TYR A 7 -10.11 -19.63 28.11
CA TYR A 7 -10.01 -18.72 29.25
C TYR A 7 -8.58 -18.25 29.51
N ALA A 8 -7.59 -19.13 29.32
CA ALA A 8 -6.17 -18.76 29.44
C ALA A 8 -5.76 -17.77 28.35
N THR A 9 -6.19 -17.99 27.08
CA THR A 9 -5.90 -17.11 25.93
C THR A 9 -6.58 -15.74 26.08
N GLU A 10 -7.78 -15.68 26.66
CA GLU A 10 -8.47 -14.42 26.89
C GLU A 10 -7.85 -13.62 28.04
N LYS A 11 -7.34 -14.30 29.06
CA LYS A 11 -6.58 -13.68 30.16
C LYS A 11 -5.27 -13.08 29.66
N GLU A 12 -4.52 -13.80 28.84
CA GLU A 12 -3.27 -13.32 28.22
C GLU A 12 -3.51 -12.09 27.31
N LYS A 13 -4.58 -12.10 26.51
CA LYS A 13 -4.99 -10.93 25.70
C LYS A 13 -5.36 -9.71 26.54
N ASN A 14 -5.97 -9.92 27.70
CA ASN A 14 -6.33 -8.83 28.59
C ASN A 14 -5.12 -8.27 29.34
N GLU A 15 -4.14 -9.11 29.72
CA GLU A 15 -2.88 -8.68 30.31
C GLU A 15 -2.07 -7.81 29.34
N GLN A 16 -2.02 -8.18 28.06
CA GLN A 16 -1.35 -7.37 27.04
C GLN A 16 -2.03 -6.03 26.77
N LYS A 17 -3.36 -5.96 26.85
CA LYS A 17 -4.10 -4.70 26.79
C LYS A 17 -3.78 -3.80 27.99
N LEU A 18 -3.61 -4.37 29.17
CA LEU A 18 -3.22 -3.64 30.37
C LEU A 18 -1.83 -3.04 30.24
N VAL A 19 -0.84 -3.80 29.75
CA VAL A 19 0.52 -3.29 29.49
C VAL A 19 0.52 -2.08 28.56
N ARG A 20 -0.28 -2.12 27.48
CA ARG A 20 -0.40 -0.99 26.57
C ARG A 20 -0.98 0.26 27.23
N ASN A 21 -1.98 0.07 28.09
CA ASN A 21 -2.64 1.17 28.80
C ASN A 21 -1.75 1.74 29.92
N GLU A 22 -1.08 0.89 30.69
CA GLU A 22 -0.14 1.34 31.75
C GLU A 22 0.99 2.19 31.16
N PHE A 23 1.53 1.82 30.01
CA PHE A 23 2.57 2.58 29.36
C PHE A 23 2.12 4.03 29.07
N LEU A 24 0.88 4.23 28.63
CA LEU A 24 0.32 5.54 28.32
C LEU A 24 0.18 6.44 29.55
N TYR A 25 -0.08 5.90 30.72
CA TYR A 25 -0.21 6.68 31.97
C TYR A 25 1.09 7.32 32.45
N TYR A 26 2.23 6.75 32.09
CA TYR A 26 3.54 7.14 32.64
C TYR A 26 4.43 7.85 31.62
N ASN A 27 3.96 8.06 30.38
CA ASN A 27 4.78 8.65 29.33
C ASN A 27 4.23 9.99 28.87
N MET A 28 5.17 10.86 28.46
CA MET A 28 4.84 12.14 27.86
C MET A 28 4.21 11.92 26.50
N SER A 29 3.21 12.73 26.19
CA SER A 29 2.56 12.77 24.90
C SER A 29 2.79 14.10 24.20
N ALA A 30 2.62 14.12 22.89
CA ALA A 30 2.78 15.28 22.03
C ALA A 30 1.65 15.41 21.02
N GLY A 31 1.42 16.66 20.62
CA GLY A 31 0.46 17.01 19.57
C GLY A 31 -1.00 16.93 20.03
N LYS A 32 -1.88 17.18 19.08
CA LYS A 32 -3.33 17.24 19.27
C LYS A 32 -3.95 15.88 19.65
N TYR A 33 -3.26 14.80 19.34
CA TYR A 33 -3.78 13.43 19.48
C TYR A 33 -3.02 12.61 20.53
N ASP A 34 -2.25 13.28 21.40
CA ASP A 34 -1.55 12.67 22.54
C ASP A 34 -0.66 11.48 22.15
N PHE A 35 0.10 11.61 21.05
CA PHE A 35 1.03 10.56 20.62
C PHE A 35 2.17 10.39 21.63
N PRO A 36 2.54 9.14 22.00
CA PRO A 36 3.75 8.90 22.78
C PRO A 36 4.99 9.47 22.07
N ILE A 37 5.95 9.99 22.86
CA ILE A 37 7.14 10.64 22.30
C ILE A 37 8.26 9.64 22.15
N ILE A 38 8.75 9.48 20.91
CA ILE A 38 10.04 8.84 20.62
C ILE A 38 11.11 9.90 20.85
N LYS A 39 11.89 9.73 21.91
CA LYS A 39 12.94 10.68 22.31
C LYS A 39 14.14 10.57 21.39
N ARG A 40 14.82 11.70 21.22
CA ARG A 40 16.10 11.73 20.52
C ARG A 40 17.13 10.86 21.24
N GLN A 41 17.80 10.01 20.50
CA GLN A 41 18.88 9.17 20.96
C GLN A 41 20.15 9.40 20.14
N ASP A 42 21.30 9.14 20.76
CA ASP A 42 22.57 9.11 20.04
C ASP A 42 22.67 7.84 19.20
N ILE A 43 22.51 8.00 17.90
CA ILE A 43 22.54 6.92 16.91
C ILE A 43 23.78 7.06 16.04
N ASP A 44 24.69 6.11 16.18
CA ASP A 44 25.83 5.98 15.29
C ASP A 44 25.36 5.41 13.94
N ALA A 45 25.16 6.27 12.97
CA ALA A 45 24.64 5.90 11.65
C ALA A 45 25.59 4.95 10.88
N ASP A 46 26.90 4.95 11.20
CA ASP A 46 27.84 4.04 10.55
C ASP A 46 27.69 2.59 11.02
N LYS A 47 27.05 2.39 12.15
CA LYS A 47 26.69 1.06 12.65
C LYS A 47 25.34 0.56 12.14
N ILE A 48 24.54 1.41 11.50
CA ILE A 48 23.24 1.00 10.95
C ILE A 48 23.47 0.07 9.76
N LYS A 49 22.88 -1.12 9.87
CA LYS A 49 22.83 -2.14 8.83
C LYS A 49 21.43 -2.74 8.85
N PHE A 50 20.64 -2.54 7.83
CA PHE A 50 19.24 -2.97 7.83
C PHE A 50 19.07 -4.49 7.72
N LEU A 51 18.08 -4.98 8.44
CA LEU A 51 17.53 -6.32 8.34
C LEU A 51 16.00 -6.18 8.38
N SER A 52 15.29 -6.84 7.47
CA SER A 52 13.83 -6.85 7.50
C SER A 52 13.31 -7.53 8.77
N PHE A 53 12.23 -7.02 9.33
CA PHE A 53 11.51 -7.68 10.42
C PHE A 53 11.09 -9.13 10.06
N GLU A 54 10.83 -9.39 8.78
CA GLU A 54 10.48 -10.72 8.27
C GLU A 54 11.64 -11.73 8.43
N ASP A 55 12.88 -11.26 8.32
CA ASP A 55 14.08 -12.09 8.44
C ASP A 55 14.57 -12.21 9.88
N ALA A 56 14.03 -11.42 10.80
CA ALA A 56 14.39 -11.42 12.21
C ALA A 56 13.92 -12.70 12.91
N LYS A 57 14.84 -13.40 13.58
CA LYS A 57 14.59 -14.68 14.26
C LYS A 57 14.55 -14.49 15.78
N LYS A 58 13.91 -15.42 16.49
CA LYS A 58 13.86 -15.42 17.96
C LYS A 58 15.25 -15.60 18.58
N GLU A 59 16.10 -16.42 17.95
CA GLU A 59 17.52 -16.58 18.29
C GLU A 59 18.34 -16.28 17.03
N ASP A 60 19.03 -15.14 16.99
CA ASP A 60 19.73 -14.64 15.80
C ASP A 60 21.12 -14.10 16.16
N ALA A 61 22.04 -15.00 16.47
CA ALA A 61 23.39 -14.65 16.87
C ALA A 61 24.19 -13.93 15.75
N GLU A 62 23.85 -14.19 14.49
CA GLU A 62 24.58 -13.68 13.33
C GLU A 62 24.19 -12.23 12.98
N ASN A 63 22.99 -11.78 13.36
CA ASN A 63 22.44 -10.48 12.96
C ASN A 63 22.30 -9.48 14.11
N ARG A 64 22.94 -9.71 15.26
CA ARG A 64 22.84 -8.81 16.44
C ARG A 64 23.33 -7.39 16.17
N ASP A 65 24.22 -7.20 15.20
CA ASP A 65 24.73 -5.90 14.76
C ASP A 65 23.79 -5.17 13.79
N LYS A 66 22.66 -5.78 13.44
CA LYS A 66 21.69 -5.22 12.50
C LYS A 66 20.68 -4.30 13.16
N THR A 67 20.06 -3.48 12.34
CA THR A 67 18.94 -2.61 12.69
C THR A 67 17.70 -3.13 12.00
N ILE A 68 16.68 -3.44 12.78
CA ILE A 68 15.43 -3.97 12.22
C ILE A 68 14.63 -2.84 11.60
N HIS A 69 14.17 -3.03 10.34
CA HIS A 69 13.24 -2.16 9.67
C HIS A 69 11.91 -2.85 9.39
N PHE A 70 10.85 -2.05 9.17
CA PHE A 70 9.48 -2.51 8.95
C PHE A 70 8.92 -2.03 7.60
N PHE A 71 9.76 -1.78 6.62
CA PHE A 71 9.36 -1.41 5.25
C PHE A 71 8.84 -2.65 4.51
N THR A 72 7.69 -3.13 4.95
CA THR A 72 6.96 -4.30 4.45
C THR A 72 5.48 -4.12 4.77
N TYR A 73 4.63 -5.09 4.45
CA TYR A 73 3.18 -5.02 4.68
C TYR A 73 2.82 -5.04 6.17
N ASP A 74 1.90 -4.18 6.59
CA ASP A 74 1.48 -4.01 7.99
C ASP A 74 1.11 -5.33 8.68
N TRP A 75 0.36 -6.20 8.00
CA TRP A 75 -0.09 -7.48 8.55
C TRP A 75 1.05 -8.42 8.96
N LYS A 76 2.26 -8.23 8.44
CA LYS A 76 3.44 -9.04 8.78
C LYS A 76 4.04 -8.64 10.14
N PHE A 77 3.85 -7.40 10.54
CA PHE A 77 4.42 -6.88 11.79
C PHE A 77 3.38 -6.32 12.78
N GLU A 78 2.08 -6.39 12.50
CA GLU A 78 1.02 -5.91 13.41
C GLU A 78 1.21 -6.41 14.85
N LYS A 79 1.73 -7.61 15.01
CA LYS A 79 2.01 -8.25 16.29
C LYS A 79 2.99 -7.47 17.19
N VAL A 80 3.86 -6.60 16.65
CA VAL A 80 4.77 -5.80 17.49
C VAL A 80 4.02 -4.76 18.33
N TYR A 81 2.80 -4.41 17.92
CA TYR A 81 1.90 -3.59 18.69
C TYR A 81 0.91 -4.42 19.51
N GLU A 82 0.37 -5.48 18.93
CA GLU A 82 -0.65 -6.32 19.58
C GLU A 82 -0.06 -7.17 20.72
N ASN A 83 1.14 -7.74 20.51
CA ASN A 83 1.85 -8.65 21.42
C ASN A 83 3.22 -8.08 21.80
N ALA A 84 3.26 -6.80 22.21
CA ALA A 84 4.49 -6.03 22.33
C ALA A 84 5.53 -6.63 23.28
N GLU A 85 5.13 -7.21 24.41
CA GLU A 85 6.05 -7.84 25.36
C GLU A 85 6.64 -9.14 24.80
N GLU A 86 5.85 -9.93 24.08
CA GLU A 86 6.33 -11.18 23.47
C GLU A 86 7.36 -10.90 22.36
N GLU A 87 7.07 -9.93 21.49
CA GLU A 87 7.97 -9.55 20.39
C GLU A 87 9.22 -8.81 20.91
N LEU A 88 9.15 -8.21 22.09
CA LEU A 88 10.29 -7.52 22.73
C LEU A 88 11.48 -8.47 22.94
N GLU A 89 11.25 -9.70 23.38
CA GLU A 89 12.31 -10.71 23.58
C GLU A 89 13.10 -10.92 22.27
N LYS A 90 12.39 -11.05 21.15
CA LYS A 90 13.00 -11.18 19.83
C LYS A 90 13.76 -9.93 19.41
N LEU A 91 13.15 -8.75 19.59
CA LEU A 91 13.68 -7.50 19.08
C LEU A 91 14.85 -6.95 19.89
N SER A 92 14.93 -7.27 21.19
CA SER A 92 15.96 -6.74 22.11
C SER A 92 17.40 -7.20 21.80
N GLN A 93 17.56 -8.22 20.98
CA GLN A 93 18.89 -8.74 20.63
C GLN A 93 19.59 -7.93 19.53
N TYR A 94 18.89 -7.06 18.79
CA TYR A 94 19.43 -6.32 17.66
C TYR A 94 20.01 -4.96 18.09
N TYR A 95 20.91 -4.41 17.27
CA TYR A 95 21.60 -3.15 17.56
C TYR A 95 20.65 -1.98 17.75
N ALA A 96 19.66 -1.84 16.87
CA ALA A 96 18.64 -0.81 16.92
C ALA A 96 17.37 -1.26 16.21
N LEU A 97 16.29 -0.52 16.39
CA LEU A 97 15.01 -0.75 15.72
C LEU A 97 14.56 0.54 15.02
N LEU A 98 14.01 0.46 13.83
CA LEU A 98 13.16 1.52 13.33
C LEU A 98 11.78 1.40 13.99
N SER A 99 11.07 2.51 14.23
CA SER A 99 9.67 2.39 14.62
C SER A 99 8.84 1.84 13.45
N PRO A 100 7.78 1.04 13.69
CA PRO A 100 7.07 0.33 12.63
C PRO A 100 6.42 1.28 11.62
N ASP A 101 6.60 1.02 10.32
CA ASP A 101 6.06 1.84 9.23
C ASP A 101 4.61 1.45 8.92
N PHE A 102 3.71 1.67 9.88
CA PHE A 102 2.27 1.47 9.63
C PHE A 102 1.79 2.40 8.52
N SER A 103 1.05 1.84 7.58
CA SER A 103 0.65 2.52 6.34
C SER A 103 -0.19 3.77 6.59
N LEU A 104 0.14 4.83 5.86
CA LEU A 104 -0.67 6.04 5.71
C LEU A 104 -1.00 6.23 4.22
N PHE A 105 -2.19 5.78 3.82
CA PHE A 105 -2.68 5.99 2.45
C PHE A 105 -3.58 7.21 2.40
N THR A 106 -3.53 7.96 1.31
CA THR A 106 -4.35 9.17 1.10
C THR A 106 -5.86 8.89 1.11
N ASN A 107 -6.27 7.70 0.65
CA ASN A 107 -7.66 7.24 0.66
C ASN A 107 -8.08 6.54 1.97
N MET A 108 -7.18 6.45 2.96
CA MET A 108 -7.50 5.85 4.26
C MET A 108 -8.29 6.84 5.11
N PRO A 109 -9.37 6.41 5.81
CA PRO A 109 -10.06 7.25 6.78
C PRO A 109 -9.11 7.91 7.77
N LEU A 110 -9.26 9.20 8.03
CA LEU A 110 -8.37 9.99 8.90
C LEU A 110 -8.15 9.33 10.28
N ALA A 111 -9.18 8.74 10.85
CA ALA A 111 -9.08 8.03 12.13
C ALA A 111 -8.08 6.86 12.07
N LEU A 112 -8.01 6.14 10.96
CA LEU A 112 -7.06 5.04 10.76
C LEU A 112 -5.65 5.57 10.50
N GLN A 113 -5.50 6.68 9.78
CA GLN A 113 -4.20 7.34 9.60
C GLN A 113 -3.63 7.79 10.96
N ILE A 114 -4.46 8.42 11.80
CA ILE A 114 -4.10 8.81 13.17
C ILE A 114 -3.71 7.57 13.99
N GLN A 115 -4.46 6.46 13.87
CA GLN A 115 -4.15 5.20 14.54
C GLN A 115 -2.81 4.62 14.07
N SER A 116 -2.48 4.68 12.79
CA SER A 116 -1.19 4.22 12.25
C SER A 116 -0.04 5.01 12.86
N VAL A 117 -0.14 6.33 12.91
CA VAL A 117 0.86 7.18 13.57
C VAL A 117 0.95 6.87 15.06
N PHE A 118 -0.18 6.71 15.75
CA PHE A 118 -0.19 6.34 17.16
C PHE A 118 0.54 5.02 17.41
N LYS A 119 0.26 3.97 16.66
CA LYS A 119 0.93 2.66 16.78
C LYS A 119 2.44 2.78 16.55
N ASN A 120 2.85 3.52 15.52
CA ASN A 120 4.27 3.78 15.24
C ASN A 120 4.96 4.43 16.46
N ARG A 121 4.40 5.52 16.97
CA ARG A 121 4.96 6.25 18.12
C ARG A 121 4.94 5.42 19.39
N TRP A 122 3.85 4.70 19.62
CA TRP A 122 3.69 3.83 20.79
C TRP A 122 4.78 2.74 20.81
N CYS A 123 4.97 2.01 19.73
CA CYS A 123 6.00 0.97 19.66
C CYS A 123 7.39 1.56 19.90
N GLY A 124 7.73 2.65 19.24
CA GLY A 124 9.03 3.28 19.39
C GLY A 124 9.30 3.76 20.82
N ALA A 125 8.35 4.45 21.44
CA ALA A 125 8.47 4.92 22.81
C ALA A 125 8.48 3.77 23.82
N PHE A 126 7.69 2.72 23.59
CA PHE A 126 7.68 1.50 24.41
C PHE A 126 9.04 0.81 24.38
N TRP A 127 9.64 0.61 23.21
CA TRP A 127 10.96 0.00 23.10
C TRP A 127 12.06 0.85 23.75
N GLN A 128 11.97 2.18 23.62
CA GLN A 128 12.90 3.08 24.32
C GLN A 128 12.77 2.96 25.84
N SER A 129 11.57 2.80 26.37
CA SER A 129 11.35 2.57 27.81
C SER A 129 11.96 1.28 28.32
N ARG A 130 12.20 0.31 27.43
CA ARG A 130 12.89 -0.96 27.69
C ARG A 130 14.40 -0.88 27.41
N GLY A 131 14.94 0.31 27.15
CA GLY A 131 16.36 0.56 26.96
C GLY A 131 16.88 0.28 25.54
N LEU A 132 15.99 0.07 24.56
CA LEU A 132 16.39 -0.18 23.17
C LEU A 132 16.71 1.12 22.44
N LYS A 133 17.58 1.03 21.44
CA LYS A 133 17.83 2.12 20.50
C LYS A 133 16.76 2.12 19.43
N VAL A 134 16.11 3.26 19.26
CA VAL A 134 15.03 3.40 18.29
C VAL A 134 15.25 4.62 17.39
N VAL A 135 15.14 4.40 16.10
CA VAL A 135 15.08 5.47 15.09
C VAL A 135 13.63 5.59 14.64
N PRO A 136 12.98 6.76 14.82
CA PRO A 136 11.62 6.93 14.35
C PRO A 136 11.53 6.86 12.83
N THR A 137 10.65 6.02 12.31
CA THR A 137 10.21 6.04 10.92
C THR A 137 9.15 7.12 10.75
N VAL A 138 9.31 7.94 9.73
CA VAL A 138 8.39 9.03 9.40
C VAL A 138 7.74 8.75 8.05
N SER A 139 6.42 8.67 8.05
CA SER A 139 5.60 8.53 6.87
C SER A 139 4.44 9.52 6.92
N TRP A 140 3.87 9.82 5.78
CA TRP A 140 2.76 10.75 5.59
C TRP A 140 1.88 10.31 4.42
N GLY A 141 0.62 10.73 4.45
CA GLY A 141 -0.30 10.64 3.34
C GLY A 141 -0.27 11.93 2.51
N ASP A 142 -1.41 12.60 2.42
CA ASP A 142 -1.53 13.92 1.81
C ASP A 142 -1.35 15.06 2.86
N GLU A 143 -1.59 16.30 2.44
CA GLU A 143 -1.45 17.49 3.28
C GLU A 143 -2.31 17.44 4.56
N SER A 144 -3.45 16.74 4.55
CA SER A 144 -4.31 16.59 5.73
C SER A 144 -3.64 15.81 6.85
N SER A 145 -2.69 14.94 6.52
CA SER A 145 -1.92 14.17 7.49
C SER A 145 -0.82 15.01 8.17
N PHE A 146 -0.41 16.13 7.56
CA PHE A 146 0.69 16.95 8.09
C PHE A 146 0.37 17.57 9.46
N ASP A 147 -0.91 17.68 9.80
CA ASP A 147 -1.33 18.19 11.12
C ASP A 147 -0.94 17.27 12.28
N PHE A 148 -0.56 16.00 11.99
CA PHE A 148 -0.30 15.03 13.06
C PHE A 148 0.85 14.06 12.77
N CYS A 149 1.18 13.75 11.50
CA CYS A 149 2.12 12.67 11.19
C CYS A 149 3.57 12.94 11.63
N PHE A 150 3.91 14.16 11.97
CA PHE A 150 5.22 14.56 12.49
C PHE A 150 5.28 14.69 14.01
N ASP A 151 4.13 14.65 14.68
CA ASP A 151 4.07 14.71 16.14
C ASP A 151 4.64 13.46 16.79
N GLY A 152 5.08 13.58 18.06
CA GLY A 152 5.66 12.49 18.83
C GLY A 152 7.10 12.11 18.45
N ILE A 153 7.83 12.97 17.74
CA ILE A 153 9.26 12.83 17.44
C ILE A 153 9.99 14.08 17.92
N GLU A 154 11.03 13.91 18.74
CA GLU A 154 11.81 15.05 19.22
C GLU A 154 12.65 15.69 18.10
N GLU A 155 12.71 17.02 18.10
CA GLU A 155 13.53 17.81 17.17
C GLU A 155 15.01 17.37 17.22
N GLY A 156 15.64 17.29 16.05
CA GLY A 156 17.04 16.89 15.92
C GLY A 156 17.28 15.36 15.98
N SER A 157 16.23 14.56 16.01
CA SER A 157 16.36 13.09 15.93
C SER A 157 16.99 12.65 14.61
N VAL A 158 17.69 11.50 14.63
CA VAL A 158 17.90 10.71 13.41
C VAL A 158 16.56 10.08 13.06
N VAL A 159 16.12 10.21 11.81
CA VAL A 159 14.83 9.63 11.35
C VAL A 159 15.03 8.71 10.16
N ALA A 160 14.08 7.82 9.91
CA ALA A 160 14.06 6.97 8.73
C ALA A 160 12.85 7.31 7.84
N VAL A 161 13.07 7.30 6.53
CA VAL A 161 12.02 7.43 5.51
C VAL A 161 12.23 6.38 4.44
N SER A 162 11.20 6.08 3.64
CA SER A 162 11.29 5.16 2.52
C SER A 162 10.82 5.82 1.23
N THR A 163 11.65 5.76 0.20
CA THR A 163 11.32 6.10 -1.20
C THR A 163 10.94 4.86 -2.01
N TYR A 164 11.01 3.67 -1.39
CA TYR A 164 10.73 2.40 -2.02
C TYR A 164 9.27 2.32 -2.48
N TYR A 165 9.05 1.95 -3.75
CA TYR A 165 7.75 1.95 -4.43
C TYR A 165 7.02 3.30 -4.54
N ARG A 166 7.75 4.43 -4.42
CA ARG A 166 7.17 5.78 -4.50
C ARG A 166 7.60 6.57 -5.73
N GLU A 167 8.16 5.93 -6.75
CA GLU A 167 8.70 6.59 -7.95
C GLU A 167 7.64 7.39 -8.73
N ASN A 168 6.37 7.03 -8.62
CA ASN A 168 5.26 7.73 -9.28
C ASN A 168 4.61 8.82 -8.40
N CYS A 169 5.12 9.04 -7.18
CA CYS A 169 4.57 9.96 -6.18
C CYS A 169 5.66 10.91 -5.63
N GLU A 170 6.69 11.23 -6.45
CA GLU A 170 7.83 12.04 -5.99
C GLU A 170 7.39 13.44 -5.54
N GLU A 171 6.46 14.07 -6.27
CA GLU A 171 5.98 15.42 -5.94
C GLU A 171 5.27 15.45 -4.59
N GLU A 172 4.32 14.54 -4.39
CA GLU A 172 3.57 14.39 -3.14
C GLU A 172 4.50 13.99 -1.98
N PHE A 173 5.44 13.09 -2.23
CA PHE A 173 6.44 12.71 -1.24
C PHE A 173 7.26 13.93 -0.81
N MET A 174 7.71 14.75 -1.76
CA MET A 174 8.54 15.92 -1.49
C MET A 174 7.81 17.01 -0.69
N LEU A 175 6.48 17.15 -0.84
CA LEU A 175 5.69 18.07 0.01
C LEU A 175 5.83 17.68 1.48
N GLY A 176 5.55 16.43 1.82
CA GLY A 176 5.67 15.95 3.20
C GLY A 176 7.11 15.87 3.71
N TYR A 177 8.07 15.53 2.84
CA TYR A 177 9.48 15.53 3.20
C TYR A 177 9.96 16.91 3.65
N ASN A 178 9.60 17.98 2.93
CA ASN A 178 9.94 19.33 3.30
C ASN A 178 9.28 19.73 4.63
N GLN A 179 8.01 19.36 4.86
CA GLN A 179 7.33 19.60 6.13
C GLN A 179 8.03 18.85 7.29
N MET A 180 8.47 17.62 7.07
CA MET A 180 9.27 16.87 8.04
C MET A 180 10.56 17.59 8.41
N LEU A 181 11.30 18.09 7.41
CA LEU A 181 12.53 18.85 7.66
C LEU A 181 12.28 20.10 8.50
N ASP A 182 11.21 20.82 8.22
CA ASP A 182 10.87 22.05 8.94
C ASP A 182 10.44 21.79 10.40
N ARG A 183 9.70 20.71 10.65
CA ARG A 183 9.12 20.40 11.97
C ARG A 183 10.05 19.59 12.86
N ILE A 184 10.69 18.56 12.33
CA ILE A 184 11.56 17.66 13.11
C ILE A 184 13.01 18.14 13.09
N LYS A 185 13.43 18.84 12.04
CA LYS A 185 14.81 19.29 11.81
C LYS A 185 15.82 18.18 12.07
N PRO A 186 15.68 17.05 11.41
CA PRO A 186 16.45 15.84 11.71
C PRO A 186 17.95 16.10 11.56
N SER A 187 18.75 15.55 12.46
CA SER A 187 20.21 15.59 12.37
C SER A 187 20.72 14.72 11.22
N MET A 188 19.97 13.68 10.87
CA MET A 188 20.22 12.77 9.75
C MET A 188 18.92 12.09 9.32
N VAL A 189 18.83 11.79 8.03
CA VAL A 189 17.75 11.00 7.43
C VAL A 189 18.32 9.69 6.89
N LEU A 190 17.87 8.56 7.40
CA LEU A 190 18.14 7.24 6.86
C LEU A 190 17.10 6.97 5.77
N CYS A 191 17.52 6.97 4.52
CA CYS A 191 16.64 6.76 3.37
C CYS A 191 16.69 5.29 2.92
N TYR A 192 15.57 4.60 3.01
CA TYR A 192 15.43 3.25 2.48
C TYR A 192 15.06 3.34 1.00
N ASP A 193 15.94 2.89 0.16
CA ASP A 193 16.04 3.07 -1.28
C ASP A 193 16.68 4.42 -1.68
N GLU A 194 16.80 4.66 -2.98
CA GLU A 194 17.48 5.81 -3.55
C GLU A 194 16.74 7.12 -3.23
N PRO A 195 17.42 8.12 -2.64
CA PRO A 195 16.79 9.41 -2.38
C PRO A 195 16.35 10.10 -3.66
N PHE A 196 15.18 10.74 -3.65
CA PHE A 196 14.75 11.58 -4.76
C PHE A 196 15.66 12.80 -4.94
N LYS A 197 15.81 13.24 -6.18
CA LYS A 197 16.75 14.32 -6.57
C LYS A 197 16.57 15.63 -5.80
N GLY A 198 15.35 15.90 -5.31
CA GLY A 198 15.03 17.12 -4.57
C GLY A 198 15.26 17.06 -3.05
N MET A 199 15.53 15.87 -2.51
CA MET A 199 15.70 15.70 -1.06
C MET A 199 16.95 16.43 -0.55
N LYS A 200 16.77 17.20 0.52
CA LYS A 200 17.82 17.99 1.19
C LYS A 200 18.11 17.42 2.58
N GLY A 201 19.25 17.80 3.15
CA GLY A 201 19.66 17.39 4.49
C GLY A 201 20.84 16.44 4.49
N ASN A 202 21.17 15.92 5.66
CA ASN A 202 22.19 14.90 5.84
C ASN A 202 21.55 13.53 5.64
N ILE A 203 21.64 12.96 4.43
CA ILE A 203 20.94 11.74 4.03
C ILE A 203 21.94 10.59 3.91
N LYS A 204 21.61 9.47 4.51
CA LYS A 204 22.33 8.19 4.34
C LYS A 204 21.40 7.19 3.64
N GLU A 205 21.78 6.77 2.45
CA GLU A 205 21.06 5.81 1.62
C GLU A 205 21.27 4.38 2.10
N PHE A 206 20.21 3.59 2.09
CA PHE A 206 20.23 2.15 2.35
C PHE A 206 19.44 1.43 1.24
N LEU A 207 20.12 0.65 0.44
CA LEU A 207 19.47 -0.13 -0.60
C LEU A 207 18.58 -1.21 0.02
N PRO A 208 17.38 -1.44 -0.53
CA PRO A 208 16.53 -2.55 -0.14
C PRO A 208 17.26 -3.88 -0.18
N THR A 209 16.90 -4.80 0.73
CA THR A 209 17.47 -6.15 0.78
C THR A 209 17.34 -6.88 -0.55
N ALA A 210 16.26 -6.59 -1.29
CA ALA A 210 16.06 -7.06 -2.66
C ALA A 210 17.20 -6.68 -3.63
N TYR A 211 18.00 -5.66 -3.30
CA TYR A 211 19.15 -5.20 -4.10
C TYR A 211 20.50 -5.49 -3.41
N GLU A 212 20.55 -6.34 -2.39
CA GLU A 212 21.81 -6.65 -1.68
C GLU A 212 22.93 -7.16 -2.60
N TRP A 213 22.57 -7.87 -3.65
CA TRP A 213 23.51 -8.33 -4.67
C TRP A 213 24.27 -7.17 -5.36
N THR A 214 23.70 -5.95 -5.38
CA THR A 214 24.35 -4.78 -5.95
C THR A 214 25.55 -4.30 -5.15
N LYS A 215 25.69 -4.71 -3.88
CA LYS A 215 26.84 -4.37 -3.04
C LYS A 215 28.17 -4.95 -3.57
N ASN A 216 28.07 -6.00 -4.38
CA ASN A 216 29.22 -6.67 -4.98
C ASN A 216 29.54 -6.16 -6.40
N LEU A 217 28.75 -5.22 -6.92
CA LEU A 217 28.97 -4.60 -8.20
C LEU A 217 30.10 -3.56 -8.10
N ASP A 218 30.90 -3.45 -9.16
CA ASP A 218 31.79 -2.31 -9.29
C ASP A 218 30.99 -1.01 -9.53
N TRP A 219 31.67 0.15 -9.44
CA TRP A 219 30.99 1.44 -9.55
C TRP A 219 30.30 1.64 -10.92
N LYS A 220 30.77 1.01 -11.99
CA LYS A 220 30.18 1.10 -13.34
C LYS A 220 28.93 0.25 -13.44
N GLU A 221 28.98 -0.96 -12.90
CA GLU A 221 27.85 -1.89 -12.83
C GLU A 221 26.74 -1.32 -11.95
N LEU A 222 27.11 -0.70 -10.82
CA LEU A 222 26.15 -0.03 -9.92
C LEU A 222 25.52 1.20 -10.61
N ALA A 223 26.32 2.01 -11.30
CA ALA A 223 25.81 3.15 -12.06
C ALA A 223 24.87 2.69 -13.20
N GLN A 224 25.23 1.61 -13.88
CA GLN A 224 24.38 0.99 -14.92
C GLN A 224 23.07 0.49 -14.32
N PHE A 225 23.09 -0.19 -13.17
CA PHE A 225 21.90 -0.66 -12.48
C PHE A 225 20.98 0.51 -12.06
N LYS A 226 21.53 1.56 -11.44
CA LYS A 226 20.77 2.75 -11.05
C LYS A 226 20.18 3.45 -12.28
N TRP A 227 20.93 3.57 -13.36
CA TRP A 227 20.45 4.14 -14.62
C TRP A 227 19.32 3.31 -15.22
N GLU A 228 19.44 2.00 -15.22
CA GLU A 228 18.43 1.07 -15.71
C GLU A 228 17.17 1.10 -14.85
N LYS A 229 17.29 1.15 -13.52
CA LYS A 229 16.18 1.30 -12.59
C LYS A 229 15.40 2.59 -12.89
N HIS A 230 16.09 3.72 -13.09
CA HIS A 230 15.48 5.01 -13.39
C HIS A 230 14.78 5.05 -14.75
N ASN A 231 15.37 4.42 -15.76
CA ASN A 231 14.84 4.49 -17.13
C ASN A 231 13.86 3.36 -17.47
N LYS A 232 13.85 2.25 -16.71
CA LYS A 232 12.91 1.13 -16.92
C LYS A 232 11.52 1.39 -16.38
N ASN A 233 11.34 2.35 -15.49
CA ASN A 233 10.01 2.83 -15.08
C ASN A 233 9.25 3.51 -16.24
N VAL A 234 9.93 3.88 -17.32
CA VAL A 234 9.31 4.37 -18.56
C VAL A 234 8.94 3.23 -19.53
N ILE A 235 9.50 2.02 -19.33
CA ILE A 235 9.25 0.86 -20.19
C ILE A 235 9.09 -0.35 -19.26
N GLY A 236 7.86 -0.77 -19.05
CA GLY A 236 7.48 -1.87 -18.16
C GLY A 236 8.53 -2.97 -18.02
N LEU A 237 9.05 -3.15 -16.81
CA LEU A 237 10.05 -4.15 -16.46
C LEU A 237 9.59 -5.55 -16.92
N ASN A 238 10.31 -6.10 -17.87
CA ASN A 238 10.07 -7.45 -18.35
C ASN A 238 10.60 -8.41 -17.26
N LYS A 239 9.73 -9.18 -16.63
CA LYS A 239 10.03 -10.18 -15.56
C LYS A 239 11.20 -11.14 -15.90
N ARG A 240 11.72 -11.12 -17.12
CA ARG A 240 12.85 -11.94 -17.58
C ARG A 240 14.22 -11.50 -17.08
N ASP A 241 14.38 -10.24 -16.68
CA ASP A 241 15.67 -9.69 -16.24
C ASP A 241 15.97 -9.95 -14.76
N PHE A 242 14.98 -10.41 -14.00
CA PHE A 242 15.11 -10.82 -12.60
C PHE A 242 15.46 -12.31 -12.42
N LYS A 243 16.30 -12.87 -13.26
CA LYS A 243 16.71 -14.28 -13.23
C LYS A 243 17.45 -14.71 -11.96
N TYR A 244 17.81 -13.75 -11.09
CA TYR A 244 18.54 -13.98 -9.83
C TYR A 244 17.71 -13.81 -8.58
N PHE A 245 16.48 -13.32 -8.68
CA PHE A 245 15.54 -13.34 -7.57
C PHE A 245 14.76 -14.66 -7.59
N LYS A 246 15.32 -15.70 -6.99
CA LYS A 246 14.48 -16.69 -6.33
C LYS A 246 13.91 -16.04 -5.05
N TYR A 247 13.05 -15.09 -5.21
CA TYR A 247 11.97 -14.93 -4.28
C TYR A 247 11.10 -16.17 -4.52
N ASP A 248 11.15 -17.14 -3.64
CA ASP A 248 10.09 -18.12 -3.54
C ASP A 248 8.86 -17.32 -3.09
N ASP A 249 8.26 -16.61 -4.03
CA ASP A 249 6.94 -16.04 -3.88
C ASP A 249 6.04 -17.22 -3.55
N PRO A 250 5.48 -17.30 -2.33
CA PRO A 250 4.55 -18.36 -2.00
C PRO A 250 3.35 -18.36 -2.95
N TYR A 251 3.20 -17.32 -3.80
CA TYR A 251 2.17 -17.16 -4.82
C TYR A 251 2.60 -17.60 -6.23
N GLU A 252 3.87 -17.97 -6.46
CA GLU A 252 4.35 -18.42 -7.78
C GLU A 252 4.19 -19.94 -7.99
N LYS A 253 3.03 -20.48 -7.69
CA LYS A 253 2.55 -21.71 -8.35
C LYS A 253 1.67 -21.31 -9.53
N THR A 254 2.28 -20.82 -10.60
CA THR A 254 1.56 -20.59 -11.85
C THR A 254 1.23 -21.93 -12.51
N ALA A 255 -0.03 -22.30 -12.47
CA ALA A 255 -0.56 -23.35 -13.33
C ALA A 255 -0.90 -22.77 -14.71
N LEU A 256 -0.85 -23.60 -15.76
CA LEU A 256 -1.36 -23.22 -17.06
C LEU A 256 -2.83 -23.72 -17.17
N LYS A 257 -3.74 -22.80 -17.47
CA LYS A 257 -5.14 -23.08 -17.74
C LYS A 257 -5.50 -22.60 -19.15
N ALA A 258 -6.35 -23.35 -19.85
CA ALA A 258 -6.92 -22.85 -21.10
C ALA A 258 -7.79 -21.62 -20.80
N CYS A 259 -7.56 -20.53 -21.52
CA CYS A 259 -8.29 -19.28 -21.37
C CYS A 259 -9.77 -19.48 -21.68
N ASP A 260 -10.63 -19.05 -20.78
CA ASP A 260 -12.08 -19.21 -20.89
C ASP A 260 -12.69 -18.45 -22.09
N VAL A 261 -11.96 -17.51 -22.68
CA VAL A 261 -12.37 -16.73 -23.88
C VAL A 261 -11.78 -17.29 -25.16
N CYS A 262 -10.45 -17.42 -25.25
CA CYS A 262 -9.76 -17.72 -26.52
C CYS A 262 -9.16 -19.13 -26.61
N GLY A 263 -9.23 -19.93 -25.54
CA GLY A 263 -8.72 -21.30 -25.46
C GLY A 263 -7.17 -21.42 -25.39
N GLN A 264 -6.42 -20.33 -25.54
CA GLN A 264 -4.95 -20.36 -25.42
C GLN A 264 -4.54 -20.48 -23.95
N ASN A 265 -3.37 -21.07 -23.69
CA ASN A 265 -2.88 -21.24 -22.33
C ASN A 265 -2.62 -19.87 -21.66
N ALA A 266 -3.26 -19.64 -20.53
CA ALA A 266 -3.03 -18.52 -19.63
C ALA A 266 -2.35 -19.01 -18.34
N ALA A 267 -1.37 -18.29 -17.85
CA ALA A 267 -0.79 -18.54 -16.54
C ALA A 267 -1.76 -18.01 -15.47
N ILE A 268 -2.07 -18.85 -14.50
CA ILE A 268 -2.94 -18.52 -13.37
C ILE A 268 -2.20 -18.74 -12.05
N ASP A 269 -2.56 -17.95 -11.04
CA ASP A 269 -2.07 -18.11 -9.67
C ASP A 269 -2.77 -19.29 -8.96
N GLN A 270 -2.43 -19.50 -7.69
CA GLN A 270 -3.01 -20.56 -6.86
C GLN A 270 -4.52 -20.41 -6.62
N PHE A 271 -5.08 -19.21 -6.84
CA PHE A 271 -6.50 -18.92 -6.69
C PHE A 271 -7.26 -19.03 -8.03
N GLY A 272 -6.55 -19.27 -9.12
CA GLY A 272 -7.12 -19.43 -10.46
C GLY A 272 -7.22 -18.12 -11.27
N PHE A 273 -6.65 -17.02 -10.78
CA PHE A 273 -6.62 -15.74 -11.50
C PHE A 273 -5.37 -15.63 -12.37
N GLY A 274 -5.48 -14.92 -13.51
CA GLY A 274 -4.36 -14.65 -14.37
C GLY A 274 -4.74 -14.06 -15.72
N LYS A 275 -3.96 -13.09 -16.21
CA LYS A 275 -4.25 -12.41 -17.48
C LYS A 275 -3.78 -13.23 -18.67
N CYS A 276 -4.69 -13.54 -19.59
CA CYS A 276 -4.36 -14.16 -20.86
C CYS A 276 -3.58 -13.21 -21.75
N LYS A 277 -2.37 -13.62 -22.16
CA LYS A 277 -1.50 -12.79 -23.02
C LYS A 277 -2.02 -12.65 -24.44
N ASN A 278 -2.90 -13.57 -24.89
CA ASN A 278 -3.43 -13.55 -26.25
C ASN A 278 -4.62 -12.61 -26.42
N CYS A 279 -5.62 -12.67 -25.51
CA CYS A 279 -6.85 -11.89 -25.65
C CYS A 279 -7.04 -10.82 -24.57
N GLY A 280 -6.17 -10.78 -23.55
CA GLY A 280 -6.28 -9.81 -22.45
C GLY A 280 -7.28 -10.16 -21.36
N TRP A 281 -8.11 -11.23 -21.51
CA TRP A 281 -9.05 -11.69 -20.50
C TRP A 281 -8.32 -12.10 -19.22
N ILE A 282 -8.87 -11.68 -18.08
CA ILE A 282 -8.39 -12.12 -16.78
C ILE A 282 -9.18 -13.35 -16.37
N GLN A 283 -8.49 -14.48 -16.20
CA GLN A 283 -9.10 -15.72 -15.72
C GLN A 283 -9.68 -15.47 -14.33
N ASP A 284 -10.91 -15.91 -14.14
CA ASP A 284 -11.65 -15.83 -12.90
C ASP A 284 -12.35 -17.19 -12.69
N PRO A 285 -12.07 -17.89 -11.59
CA PRO A 285 -12.63 -19.23 -11.35
C PRO A 285 -14.16 -19.26 -11.30
N ASP A 286 -14.81 -18.16 -10.95
CA ASP A 286 -16.26 -18.05 -10.80
C ASP A 286 -16.98 -17.61 -12.10
N ALA A 287 -16.26 -16.96 -13.02
CA ALA A 287 -16.85 -16.46 -14.26
C ALA A 287 -17.50 -17.57 -15.13
N PRO A 288 -16.96 -18.79 -15.23
CA PRO A 288 -17.62 -19.86 -15.99
C PRO A 288 -18.96 -20.32 -15.40
N ALA A 289 -19.15 -20.20 -14.09
CA ALA A 289 -20.41 -20.53 -13.43
C ALA A 289 -21.49 -19.45 -13.61
N GLN A 290 -21.08 -18.20 -13.90
CA GLN A 290 -21.94 -17.03 -14.08
C GLN A 290 -21.57 -16.24 -15.34
N PRO A 291 -21.60 -16.83 -16.54
CA PRO A 291 -20.93 -16.32 -17.72
C PRO A 291 -21.56 -15.03 -18.30
N ASP A 292 -22.77 -14.69 -17.88
CA ASP A 292 -23.48 -13.46 -18.30
C ASP A 292 -23.30 -12.31 -17.29
N ARG A 293 -22.64 -12.54 -16.16
CA ARG A 293 -22.35 -11.50 -15.17
C ARG A 293 -21.01 -10.82 -15.44
N VAL A 294 -20.99 -9.52 -15.19
CA VAL A 294 -19.72 -8.76 -15.12
C VAL A 294 -19.08 -9.06 -13.78
N MET A 295 -17.91 -9.67 -13.79
CA MET A 295 -17.18 -10.09 -12.59
C MET A 295 -15.80 -9.41 -12.56
N TYR A 296 -15.53 -8.64 -11.49
CA TYR A 296 -14.20 -8.05 -11.30
C TYR A 296 -13.11 -9.15 -11.24
N PRO A 297 -11.94 -8.95 -11.87
CA PRO A 297 -11.46 -7.69 -12.45
C PRO A 297 -11.84 -7.46 -13.93
N ASN A 298 -12.66 -8.30 -14.51
CA ASN A 298 -13.14 -8.10 -15.88
C ASN A 298 -14.25 -7.04 -15.92
N LYS A 299 -14.20 -6.18 -16.93
CA LYS A 299 -15.16 -5.08 -17.12
C LYS A 299 -16.33 -5.44 -18.03
N MET A 300 -16.46 -6.70 -18.40
CA MET A 300 -17.57 -7.26 -19.19
C MET A 300 -17.81 -8.72 -18.81
N SER A 301 -18.94 -9.28 -19.22
CA SER A 301 -19.26 -10.68 -18.98
C SER A 301 -18.41 -11.62 -19.85
N LEU A 302 -18.22 -12.87 -19.37
CA LEU A 302 -17.47 -13.87 -20.10
C LEU A 302 -18.08 -14.19 -21.48
N ASN A 303 -19.42 -14.31 -21.57
CA ASN A 303 -20.09 -14.58 -22.81
C ASN A 303 -19.92 -13.44 -23.82
N LYS A 304 -19.96 -12.19 -23.36
CA LYS A 304 -19.69 -11.02 -24.23
C LYS A 304 -18.25 -11.03 -24.73
N ALA A 305 -17.28 -11.29 -23.85
CA ALA A 305 -15.88 -11.40 -24.22
C ALA A 305 -15.63 -12.48 -25.28
N ARG A 306 -16.27 -13.66 -25.13
CA ARG A 306 -16.23 -14.73 -26.13
C ARG A 306 -16.79 -14.29 -27.48
N ALA A 307 -17.94 -13.62 -27.47
CA ALA A 307 -18.60 -13.14 -28.70
C ALA A 307 -17.74 -12.10 -29.43
N LEU A 308 -17.13 -11.16 -28.70
CA LEU A 308 -16.20 -10.17 -29.29
C LEU A 308 -14.96 -10.83 -29.88
N TYR A 309 -14.37 -11.77 -29.15
CA TYR A 309 -13.19 -12.49 -29.61
C TYR A 309 -13.47 -13.29 -30.90
N GLN A 310 -14.62 -14.01 -30.96
CA GLN A 310 -15.05 -14.75 -32.16
C GLN A 310 -15.26 -13.84 -33.38
N GLN A 311 -15.64 -12.56 -33.16
CA GLN A 311 -15.76 -11.54 -34.19
C GLN A 311 -14.43 -10.87 -34.58
N GLY A 312 -13.30 -11.27 -33.98
CA GLY A 312 -11.99 -10.65 -34.17
C GLY A 312 -11.91 -9.23 -33.61
N LYS A 313 -12.74 -8.88 -32.63
CA LYS A 313 -12.77 -7.58 -31.97
C LYS A 313 -11.98 -7.59 -30.68
N ASN A 314 -11.47 -6.43 -30.29
CA ASN A 314 -10.84 -6.25 -28.97
C ASN A 314 -11.90 -6.38 -27.86
N LEU A 315 -11.45 -6.78 -26.67
CA LEU A 315 -12.29 -6.86 -25.47
C LEU A 315 -12.41 -5.47 -24.83
N GLU A 316 -13.15 -4.58 -25.50
CA GLU A 316 -13.39 -3.21 -25.02
C GLU A 316 -14.79 -3.16 -24.39
N PRO A 317 -14.92 -2.77 -23.10
CA PRO A 317 -16.20 -2.65 -22.43
C PRO A 317 -16.96 -1.42 -22.97
N ASP A 318 -18.26 -1.57 -23.14
CA ASP A 318 -19.16 -0.47 -23.52
C ASP A 318 -19.93 0.07 -22.28
N PHE A 319 -20.83 1.04 -22.54
CA PHE A 319 -21.61 1.66 -21.48
C PHE A 319 -22.58 0.69 -20.81
N ASP A 320 -23.10 -0.30 -21.53
CA ASP A 320 -23.97 -1.31 -20.96
C ASP A 320 -23.20 -2.26 -20.01
N ASP A 321 -21.92 -2.52 -20.28
CA ASP A 321 -21.07 -3.26 -19.35
C ASP A 321 -20.83 -2.48 -18.04
N PHE A 322 -20.63 -1.18 -18.13
CA PHE A 322 -20.54 -0.32 -16.95
C PHE A 322 -21.84 -0.34 -16.14
N ILE A 323 -22.98 -0.24 -16.81
CA ILE A 323 -24.29 -0.34 -16.16
C ILE A 323 -24.47 -1.71 -15.49
N ALA A 324 -24.07 -2.78 -16.17
CA ALA A 324 -24.12 -4.14 -15.58
C ALA A 324 -23.21 -4.26 -14.35
N GLY A 325 -22.03 -3.64 -14.38
CA GLY A 325 -21.13 -3.53 -13.23
C GLY A 325 -21.78 -2.75 -12.07
N LEU A 326 -22.36 -1.58 -12.33
CA LEU A 326 -23.06 -0.77 -11.34
C LEU A 326 -24.26 -1.50 -10.70
N MET A 327 -24.96 -2.30 -11.48
CA MET A 327 -26.03 -3.17 -10.95
C MET A 327 -25.51 -4.24 -10.00
N MET A 328 -24.27 -4.69 -10.20
CA MET A 328 -23.63 -5.72 -9.41
C MET A 328 -23.01 -5.18 -8.12
N TYR A 329 -22.23 -4.11 -8.22
CA TYR A 329 -21.36 -3.61 -7.14
C TYR A 329 -21.94 -2.41 -6.39
N SER A 330 -23.00 -1.79 -6.93
CA SER A 330 -23.69 -0.63 -6.34
C SER A 330 -22.88 0.67 -6.30
N GLU A 331 -21.58 0.62 -6.46
CA GLU A 331 -20.69 1.77 -6.52
C GLU A 331 -19.63 1.54 -7.60
N MET A 332 -19.34 2.56 -8.38
CA MET A 332 -18.30 2.52 -9.41
C MET A 332 -17.66 3.89 -9.60
N GLU A 333 -16.38 3.89 -9.90
CA GLU A 333 -15.61 5.08 -10.22
C GLU A 333 -14.97 4.98 -11.60
N PHE A 334 -14.79 6.13 -12.26
CA PHE A 334 -14.07 6.22 -13.52
C PHE A 334 -13.41 7.59 -13.69
N TYR A 335 -12.35 7.61 -14.51
CA TYR A 335 -11.66 8.84 -14.86
C TYR A 335 -12.08 9.30 -16.27
N TYR A 336 -12.33 10.60 -16.39
CA TYR A 336 -12.53 11.26 -17.69
C TYR A 336 -11.84 12.61 -17.66
N ASN A 337 -10.95 12.88 -18.62
CA ASN A 337 -10.14 14.10 -18.69
C ASN A 337 -9.35 14.38 -17.39
N HIS A 338 -8.77 13.35 -16.79
CA HIS A 338 -8.02 13.41 -15.50
C HIS A 338 -8.85 13.77 -14.27
N ILE A 339 -10.17 13.71 -14.38
CA ILE A 339 -11.10 13.99 -13.28
C ILE A 339 -11.74 12.67 -12.85
N ASN A 340 -11.79 12.42 -11.54
CA ASN A 340 -12.48 11.26 -10.97
C ASN A 340 -13.98 11.52 -10.84
N TYR A 341 -14.79 10.55 -11.22
CA TYR A 341 -16.25 10.57 -11.12
C TYR A 341 -16.73 9.32 -10.40
N GLY A 342 -17.63 9.51 -9.42
CA GLY A 342 -18.27 8.43 -8.67
C GLY A 342 -19.72 8.25 -9.09
N VAL A 343 -20.17 7.00 -9.10
CA VAL A 343 -21.58 6.61 -9.31
C VAL A 343 -21.99 5.65 -8.22
N ILE A 344 -23.05 5.99 -7.47
CA ILE A 344 -23.58 5.16 -6.40
C ILE A 344 -25.03 4.81 -6.70
N ARG A 345 -25.34 3.52 -6.64
CA ARG A 345 -26.71 3.01 -6.75
C ARG A 345 -27.21 2.52 -5.39
N TYR A 346 -28.24 3.12 -4.87
CA TYR A 346 -28.84 2.77 -3.59
C TYR A 346 -29.82 1.59 -3.71
N GLY A 347 -30.07 0.93 -2.60
CA GLY A 347 -31.07 -0.15 -2.52
C GLY A 347 -32.50 0.28 -2.88
N SER A 348 -32.81 1.58 -2.78
CA SER A 348 -34.07 2.19 -3.25
C SER A 348 -34.18 2.23 -4.78
N GLY A 349 -33.10 1.95 -5.51
CA GLY A 349 -32.98 2.11 -6.96
C GLY A 349 -32.44 3.45 -7.42
N GLN A 350 -32.45 4.47 -6.57
CA GLN A 350 -31.91 5.80 -6.87
C GLN A 350 -30.42 5.71 -7.23
N VAL A 351 -29.96 6.55 -8.16
CA VAL A 351 -28.56 6.66 -8.57
C VAL A 351 -28.07 8.07 -8.32
N GLU A 352 -26.91 8.20 -7.71
CA GLU A 352 -26.17 9.44 -7.56
C GLU A 352 -24.89 9.39 -8.43
N PHE A 353 -24.62 10.49 -9.13
CA PHE A 353 -23.47 10.69 -9.97
C PHE A 353 -22.81 12.01 -9.62
N PHE A 354 -21.51 12.01 -9.37
CA PHE A 354 -20.81 13.20 -8.91
C PHE A 354 -19.35 13.21 -9.38
N GLN A 355 -18.80 14.40 -9.45
CA GLN A 355 -17.37 14.60 -9.61
C GLN A 355 -16.74 14.58 -8.21
N ASP A 356 -15.73 13.74 -8.01
CA ASP A 356 -15.07 13.61 -6.72
C ASP A 356 -14.50 14.95 -6.23
N GLN A 357 -14.68 15.24 -4.94
CA GLN A 357 -14.22 16.44 -4.24
C GLN A 357 -14.74 17.79 -4.82
N VAL A 358 -15.72 17.80 -5.70
CA VAL A 358 -16.32 19.03 -6.24
C VAL A 358 -17.70 19.29 -5.66
N PRO A 359 -17.85 20.23 -4.70
CA PRO A 359 -19.15 20.60 -4.16
C PRO A 359 -20.11 21.08 -5.25
N GLY A 360 -21.33 20.56 -5.24
CA GLY A 360 -22.36 20.96 -6.20
C GLY A 360 -22.36 20.19 -7.52
N SER A 361 -21.44 19.24 -7.71
CA SER A 361 -21.41 18.39 -8.91
C SER A 361 -22.47 17.27 -8.91
N LEU A 362 -23.10 17.01 -7.75
CA LEU A 362 -24.00 15.88 -7.55
C LEU A 362 -25.25 15.95 -8.43
N GLN A 363 -25.43 14.94 -9.26
CA GLN A 363 -26.61 14.68 -10.06
C GLN A 363 -27.38 13.49 -9.44
N ARG A 364 -28.70 13.57 -9.39
CA ARG A 364 -29.56 12.52 -8.84
C ARG A 364 -30.55 12.02 -9.88
N TYR A 365 -30.68 10.70 -9.98
CA TYR A 365 -31.53 10.01 -10.92
C TYR A 365 -32.49 9.08 -10.19
N ALA A 366 -33.72 8.99 -10.69
CA ALA A 366 -34.77 8.16 -10.08
C ALA A 366 -34.48 6.67 -10.15
N GLY A 367 -33.62 6.27 -11.08
CA GLY A 367 -33.19 4.88 -11.25
C GLY A 367 -32.16 4.73 -12.35
N ILE A 368 -31.78 3.48 -12.62
CA ILE A 368 -30.72 3.13 -13.56
C ILE A 368 -31.05 3.57 -15.01
N GLU A 369 -32.31 3.45 -15.43
CA GLU A 369 -32.74 3.87 -16.77
C GLU A 369 -32.74 5.40 -16.92
N ASP A 370 -33.08 6.11 -15.86
CA ASP A 370 -32.98 7.56 -15.82
C ASP A 370 -31.52 8.01 -15.90
N PHE A 371 -30.62 7.39 -15.09
CA PHE A 371 -29.20 7.61 -15.17
C PHE A 371 -28.64 7.32 -16.59
N LYS A 372 -28.94 6.17 -17.16
CA LYS A 372 -28.49 5.75 -18.50
C LYS A 372 -28.80 6.80 -19.58
N ASN A 373 -29.96 7.43 -19.48
CA ASN A 373 -30.46 8.32 -20.53
C ASN A 373 -30.12 9.79 -20.30
N HIS A 374 -29.83 10.20 -19.06
CA HIS A 374 -29.73 11.62 -18.74
C HIS A 374 -28.41 12.00 -18.04
N ALA A 375 -27.59 11.03 -17.57
CA ALA A 375 -26.30 11.36 -16.98
C ALA A 375 -25.38 12.08 -17.97
N HIS A 376 -24.78 13.19 -17.54
CA HIS A 376 -24.00 14.04 -18.43
C HIS A 376 -22.77 14.62 -17.72
N ILE A 377 -21.73 14.87 -18.51
CA ILE A 377 -20.51 15.62 -18.12
C ILE A 377 -20.38 16.76 -19.13
N ASP A 378 -20.26 17.99 -18.64
CA ASP A 378 -20.12 19.20 -19.46
C ASP A 378 -21.20 19.32 -20.57
N GLY A 379 -22.43 18.92 -20.26
CA GLY A 379 -23.57 18.96 -21.17
C GLY A 379 -23.61 17.86 -22.23
N LYS A 380 -22.64 16.93 -22.24
CA LYS A 380 -22.65 15.76 -23.13
C LYS A 380 -23.16 14.55 -22.37
N LEU A 381 -24.02 13.74 -22.98
CA LEU A 381 -24.51 12.52 -22.35
C LEU A 381 -23.37 11.54 -22.12
N LEU A 382 -23.34 10.96 -20.93
CA LEU A 382 -22.29 10.01 -20.50
C LEU A 382 -22.18 8.82 -21.46
N LYS A 383 -23.31 8.27 -21.92
CA LYS A 383 -23.35 7.19 -22.89
C LYS A 383 -22.68 7.54 -24.23
N ASP A 384 -22.76 8.80 -24.67
CA ASP A 384 -22.23 9.24 -25.96
C ASP A 384 -20.69 9.43 -25.91
N ILE A 385 -20.17 9.82 -24.77
CA ILE A 385 -18.72 10.00 -24.54
C ILE A 385 -18.06 8.75 -23.96
N TRP A 386 -18.81 7.67 -23.72
CA TRP A 386 -18.27 6.48 -23.01
C TRP A 386 -17.07 5.84 -23.69
N LYS A 387 -16.97 5.88 -25.00
CA LYS A 387 -15.78 5.38 -25.70
C LYS A 387 -14.48 6.12 -25.35
N GLU A 388 -14.60 7.37 -24.94
CA GLU A 388 -13.47 8.17 -24.45
C GLU A 388 -13.17 7.82 -22.99
N VAL A 389 -14.22 7.63 -22.18
CA VAL A 389 -14.13 7.21 -20.77
C VAL A 389 -13.56 5.80 -20.65
N ALA A 390 -14.03 4.84 -21.44
CA ALA A 390 -13.62 3.44 -21.36
C ALA A 390 -12.14 3.19 -21.69
N LYS A 391 -11.48 4.16 -22.36
CA LYS A 391 -10.02 4.11 -22.59
C LYS A 391 -9.21 4.48 -21.35
N ALA A 392 -9.79 5.26 -20.45
CA ALA A 392 -9.21 5.48 -19.13
C ALA A 392 -9.53 4.28 -18.22
N ASP A 393 -8.62 3.94 -17.32
CA ASP A 393 -8.90 2.90 -16.32
C ASP A 393 -10.05 3.38 -15.42
N TYR A 394 -11.16 2.62 -15.39
CA TYR A 394 -12.18 2.80 -14.38
C TYR A 394 -12.10 1.68 -13.35
N MET A 395 -12.14 2.07 -12.08
CA MET A 395 -12.11 1.14 -10.95
C MET A 395 -13.54 0.84 -10.50
N GLN A 396 -13.70 -0.33 -9.92
CA GLN A 396 -14.88 -0.71 -9.17
C GLN A 396 -14.60 -0.44 -7.70
N GLY A 397 -15.52 0.22 -7.03
CA GLY A 397 -15.44 0.55 -5.62
C GLY A 397 -15.51 -0.65 -4.68
#